data_f70558d64b215b0ebb56252337885803
#
_entry.id   f70558d64b215b0ebb56252337885803
#
_cell.length_a   1.000
_cell.length_b   1.000
_cell.length_c   1.000
_cell.angle_alpha   90.00
_cell.angle_beta   90.00
_cell.angle_gamma   90.00
#
_symmetry.space_group_name_H-M   'P 1'
#
loop_
_entity.id
_entity.type
_entity.pdbx_description
1 polymer ?
#
loop_
_entity_poly.entity_id
_entity_poly.type
_entity_poly.pdbx_seq_one_letter_code
_entity_poly.pdbx_strand_id
1 'polypeptide(L)'
;NGAYVTSEFADKLIKTLPYTPIKGIYDSFNDDFSDHGARRAEGRIYGIVPENPNFAWEEHQDSDGVTRTYGCSDVLIFSALYEEANSIVGKAQSMELYTPSIKGSWQFINGKRLYVYTEACFLGLQILGEDVEPCFEGAAFFSFCDSLKGLVENMERFNLQFEKTSEETQMIVNYKLS
;
A
#
# COMPACT_ATOMS: atom_id res chain seq x y z
N ASN A 1 11.02 -16.28 0.23
CA ASN A 1 10.05 -16.75 -0.78
C ASN A 1 10.66 -17.25 -2.10
N GLY A 2 11.98 -17.22 -2.31
CA GLY A 2 12.60 -17.71 -3.56
C GLY A 2 12.27 -16.90 -4.81
N ALA A 3 11.67 -15.73 -4.68
CA ALA A 3 11.38 -14.80 -5.76
C ALA A 3 12.19 -13.49 -5.60
N TYR A 4 12.48 -12.85 -6.71
CA TYR A 4 13.21 -11.59 -6.76
C TYR A 4 12.48 -10.57 -7.64
N VAL A 5 12.23 -9.40 -7.09
CA VAL A 5 11.56 -8.28 -7.73
C VAL A 5 12.62 -7.21 -8.00
N THR A 6 12.84 -6.89 -9.29
CA THR A 6 13.70 -5.77 -9.68
C THR A 6 12.90 -4.47 -9.73
N SER A 7 13.56 -3.31 -9.65
CA SER A 7 12.90 -2.02 -9.84
C SER A 7 12.23 -1.90 -11.20
N GLU A 8 12.91 -2.38 -12.27
CA GLU A 8 12.34 -2.39 -13.63
C GLU A 8 11.05 -3.22 -13.71
N PHE A 9 11.02 -4.39 -13.07
CA PHE A 9 9.80 -5.19 -12.99
C PHE A 9 8.71 -4.48 -12.20
N ALA A 10 9.05 -3.89 -11.05
CA ALA A 10 8.11 -3.15 -10.22
C ALA A 10 7.46 -2.00 -10.99
N ASP A 11 8.22 -1.21 -11.75
CA ASP A 11 7.71 -0.13 -12.59
C ASP A 11 6.75 -0.61 -13.69
N LYS A 12 6.95 -1.83 -14.20
CA LYS A 12 6.02 -2.46 -15.16
C LYS A 12 4.76 -2.96 -14.45
N LEU A 13 4.91 -3.60 -13.30
CA LEU A 13 3.82 -4.18 -12.53
C LEU A 13 2.82 -3.12 -12.08
N ILE A 14 3.32 -1.98 -11.59
CA ILE A 14 2.50 -0.85 -11.10
C ILE A 14 1.54 -0.33 -12.17
N LYS A 15 1.89 -0.39 -13.44
CA LYS A 15 0.99 0.01 -14.55
C LYS A 15 -0.26 -0.86 -14.65
N THR A 16 -0.27 -2.02 -14.02
CA THR A 16 -1.42 -2.92 -13.95
C THR A 16 -2.23 -2.79 -12.65
N LEU A 17 -1.84 -1.86 -11.76
CA LEU A 17 -2.47 -1.63 -10.47
C LEU A 17 -3.90 -1.03 -10.56
N PRO A 18 -4.20 -0.07 -11.47
CA PRO A 18 -5.56 0.45 -11.61
C PRO A 18 -6.60 -0.67 -11.77
N TYR A 19 -7.75 -0.49 -11.10
CA TYR A 19 -8.87 -1.44 -11.05
C TYR A 19 -8.58 -2.77 -10.36
N THR A 20 -7.43 -2.93 -9.72
CA THR A 20 -7.13 -4.13 -8.92
C THR A 20 -8.09 -4.22 -7.74
N PRO A 21 -8.78 -5.37 -7.53
CA PRO A 21 -9.68 -5.55 -6.41
C PRO A 21 -8.93 -5.67 -5.08
N ILE A 22 -9.52 -5.09 -4.04
CA ILE A 22 -9.13 -5.32 -2.65
C ILE A 22 -9.94 -6.51 -2.15
N LYS A 23 -9.28 -7.59 -1.79
CA LYS A 23 -9.90 -8.88 -1.44
C LYS A 23 -9.65 -9.20 0.02
N GLY A 24 -10.55 -9.97 0.61
CA GLY A 24 -10.39 -10.48 1.96
C GLY A 24 -11.27 -11.69 2.22
N ILE A 25 -10.82 -12.57 3.10
CA ILE A 25 -11.59 -13.67 3.64
C ILE A 25 -11.81 -13.34 5.11
N TYR A 26 -13.03 -12.92 5.45
CA TYR A 26 -13.37 -12.61 6.82
C TYR A 26 -13.87 -13.85 7.54
N ASP A 27 -13.26 -14.13 8.68
CA ASP A 27 -13.65 -15.18 9.60
C ASP A 27 -14.48 -14.57 10.75
N SER A 28 -15.80 -14.73 10.66
CA SER A 28 -16.73 -14.19 11.66
C SER A 28 -16.61 -14.85 13.04
N PHE A 29 -15.95 -16.01 13.15
CA PHE A 29 -15.71 -16.67 14.43
C PHE A 29 -14.60 -15.98 15.21
N ASN A 30 -13.53 -15.58 14.50
CA ASN A 30 -12.39 -14.89 15.09
C ASN A 30 -12.51 -13.36 15.02
N ASP A 31 -13.56 -12.84 14.36
CA ASP A 31 -13.76 -11.40 14.13
C ASP A 31 -12.56 -10.74 13.43
N ASP A 32 -11.93 -11.47 12.49
CA ASP A 32 -10.75 -10.98 11.77
C ASP A 32 -10.68 -11.53 10.34
N PHE A 33 -9.77 -10.96 9.54
CA PHE A 33 -9.43 -11.51 8.25
C PHE A 33 -8.50 -12.71 8.40
N SER A 34 -8.56 -13.62 7.44
CA SER A 34 -7.67 -14.77 7.39
C SER A 34 -6.58 -14.60 6.33
N ASP A 35 -5.85 -15.68 6.06
CA ASP A 35 -4.80 -15.74 5.04
C ASP A 35 -5.39 -15.76 3.61
N HIS A 36 -4.53 -15.91 2.63
CA HIS A 36 -4.90 -16.09 1.22
C HIS A 36 -5.81 -17.32 1.06
N GLY A 37 -6.86 -17.18 0.26
CA GLY A 37 -7.72 -18.28 -0.10
C GLY A 37 -7.03 -19.30 -1.01
N ALA A 38 -7.47 -20.55 -0.91
CA ALA A 38 -6.99 -21.63 -1.78
C ALA A 38 -7.38 -21.44 -3.26
N ARG A 39 -8.42 -20.63 -3.52
CA ARG A 39 -8.96 -20.37 -4.85
C ARG A 39 -8.94 -18.88 -5.17
N ARG A 40 -8.68 -18.53 -6.44
CA ARG A 40 -8.64 -17.13 -6.90
C ARG A 40 -9.90 -16.32 -6.61
N ALA A 41 -11.07 -16.94 -6.64
CA ALA A 41 -12.35 -16.30 -6.39
C ALA A 41 -12.84 -16.44 -4.95
N GLU A 42 -11.95 -16.91 -4.04
CA GLU A 42 -12.31 -17.05 -2.64
C GLU A 42 -12.26 -15.68 -1.94
N GLY A 43 -13.20 -15.49 -1.00
CA GLY A 43 -13.34 -14.24 -0.26
C GLY A 43 -14.28 -13.24 -0.94
N ARG A 44 -14.32 -12.04 -0.35
CA ARG A 44 -15.14 -10.90 -0.82
C ARG A 44 -14.24 -9.83 -1.42
N ILE A 45 -14.85 -8.99 -2.25
CA ILE A 45 -14.22 -7.76 -2.75
C ILE A 45 -14.69 -6.62 -1.85
N TYR A 46 -13.76 -6.05 -1.08
CA TYR A 46 -14.00 -4.96 -0.13
C TYR A 46 -13.73 -3.59 -0.72
N GLY A 47 -13.14 -3.54 -1.88
CA GLY A 47 -12.75 -2.28 -2.49
C GLY A 47 -12.07 -2.47 -3.83
N ILE A 48 -11.56 -1.37 -4.35
CA ILE A 48 -10.88 -1.33 -5.64
C ILE A 48 -9.80 -0.24 -5.64
N VAL A 49 -8.73 -0.48 -6.36
CA VAL A 49 -7.77 0.58 -6.71
C VAL A 49 -8.41 1.46 -7.79
N PRO A 50 -8.50 2.79 -7.61
CA PRO A 50 -9.09 3.67 -8.62
C PRO A 50 -8.24 3.73 -9.90
N GLU A 51 -8.81 4.30 -10.97
CA GLU A 51 -8.11 4.50 -12.25
C GLU A 51 -6.82 5.32 -12.08
N ASN A 52 -6.89 6.37 -11.27
CA ASN A 52 -5.77 7.25 -10.94
C ASN A 52 -5.46 7.10 -9.44
N PRO A 53 -4.63 6.11 -9.05
CA PRO A 53 -4.44 5.74 -7.65
C PRO A 53 -3.43 6.63 -6.89
N ASN A 54 -3.01 7.77 -7.43
CA ASN A 54 -1.99 8.66 -6.85
C ASN A 54 -0.73 7.89 -6.41
N PHE A 55 -0.29 6.94 -7.24
CA PHE A 55 0.84 6.08 -6.89
C PHE A 55 2.12 6.89 -6.67
N ALA A 56 2.83 6.58 -5.57
CA ALA A 56 4.15 7.13 -5.25
C ALA A 56 5.05 6.07 -4.61
N TRP A 57 6.36 6.21 -4.80
CA TRP A 57 7.33 5.51 -3.96
C TRP A 57 7.59 6.35 -2.72
N GLU A 58 7.40 5.75 -1.54
CA GLU A 58 7.55 6.42 -0.25
C GLU A 58 8.51 5.64 0.65
N GLU A 59 9.31 6.36 1.45
CA GLU A 59 10.17 5.75 2.45
C GLU A 59 9.46 5.72 3.80
N HIS A 60 9.32 4.53 4.37
CA HIS A 60 8.75 4.33 5.70
C HIS A 60 9.73 3.55 6.58
N GLN A 61 9.80 3.92 7.85
CA GLN A 61 10.55 3.17 8.85
C GLN A 61 9.64 2.10 9.45
N ASP A 62 10.04 0.85 9.29
CA ASP A 62 9.32 -0.30 9.83
C ASP A 62 9.55 -0.48 11.34
N SER A 63 8.82 -1.40 11.94
CA SER A 63 8.90 -1.70 13.38
C SER A 63 10.27 -2.20 13.82
N ASP A 64 11.07 -2.75 12.90
CA ASP A 64 12.46 -3.17 13.12
C ASP A 64 13.47 -2.01 13.08
N GLY A 65 13.01 -0.77 12.84
CA GLY A 65 13.82 0.44 12.72
C GLY A 65 14.50 0.60 11.36
N VAL A 66 14.27 -0.29 10.40
CA VAL A 66 14.84 -0.22 9.06
C VAL A 66 13.93 0.61 8.16
N THR A 67 14.51 1.58 7.44
CA THR A 67 13.79 2.34 6.42
C THR A 67 13.75 1.55 5.12
N ARG A 68 12.54 1.35 4.59
CA ARG A 68 12.29 0.67 3.31
C ARG A 68 11.46 1.54 2.39
N THR A 69 11.61 1.34 1.08
CA THR A 69 10.82 2.02 0.07
C THR A 69 9.60 1.17 -0.29
N TYR A 70 8.42 1.75 -0.17
CA TYR A 70 7.13 1.14 -0.48
C TYR A 70 6.48 1.81 -1.68
N GLY A 71 5.78 1.02 -2.50
CA GLY A 71 4.83 1.56 -3.46
C GLY A 71 3.50 1.84 -2.77
N CYS A 72 3.16 3.11 -2.60
CA CYS A 72 1.93 3.56 -1.96
C CYS A 72 0.92 4.03 -3.01
N SER A 73 -0.36 3.74 -2.79
CA SER A 73 -1.43 4.15 -3.69
C SER A 73 -2.75 4.31 -2.96
N ASP A 74 -3.63 5.14 -3.51
CA ASP A 74 -4.99 5.23 -3.01
C ASP A 74 -5.78 3.97 -3.31
N VAL A 75 -6.65 3.59 -2.39
CA VAL A 75 -7.64 2.54 -2.55
C VAL A 75 -9.02 3.03 -2.08
N LEU A 76 -10.09 2.54 -2.71
CA LEU A 76 -11.46 2.82 -2.33
C LEU A 76 -12.03 1.60 -1.61
N ILE A 77 -12.42 1.74 -0.35
CA ILE A 77 -13.02 0.67 0.46
C ILE A 77 -14.53 0.86 0.54
N PHE A 78 -15.29 -0.20 0.32
CA PHE A 78 -16.75 -0.23 0.33
C PHE A 78 -17.29 -0.40 1.76
N SER A 79 -16.92 0.50 2.66
CA SER A 79 -17.22 0.43 4.11
C SER A 79 -18.71 0.41 4.43
N ALA A 80 -19.56 0.94 3.54
CA ALA A 80 -21.02 0.90 3.72
C ALA A 80 -21.66 -0.45 3.34
N LEU A 81 -20.94 -1.36 2.65
CA LEU A 81 -21.48 -2.65 2.23
C LEU A 81 -21.24 -3.76 3.25
N TYR A 82 -20.16 -3.66 4.00
CA TYR A 82 -19.72 -4.69 4.93
C TYR A 82 -19.25 -4.05 6.22
N GLU A 83 -19.78 -4.50 7.35
CA GLU A 83 -19.43 -3.96 8.67
C GLU A 83 -17.94 -4.17 8.98
N GLU A 84 -17.42 -5.34 8.67
CA GLU A 84 -16.02 -5.71 8.85
C GLU A 84 -15.05 -4.88 8.00
N ALA A 85 -15.52 -4.22 6.93
CA ALA A 85 -14.68 -3.34 6.12
C ALA A 85 -14.12 -2.14 6.90
N ASN A 86 -14.75 -1.77 8.01
CA ASN A 86 -14.28 -0.70 8.88
C ASN A 86 -13.01 -1.08 9.67
N SER A 87 -12.69 -2.38 9.78
CA SER A 87 -11.47 -2.87 10.45
C SER A 87 -10.26 -3.02 9.50
N ILE A 88 -10.39 -2.71 8.20
CA ILE A 88 -9.32 -2.90 7.22
C ILE A 88 -8.13 -1.97 7.45
N VAL A 89 -8.39 -0.75 7.95
CA VAL A 89 -7.30 0.19 8.28
C VAL A 89 -6.44 -0.39 9.40
N GLY A 90 -5.14 -0.46 9.15
CA GLY A 90 -4.16 -1.09 10.04
C GLY A 90 -3.86 -2.56 9.74
N LYS A 91 -4.69 -3.24 8.95
CA LYS A 91 -4.42 -4.63 8.55
C LYS A 91 -3.28 -4.71 7.54
N ALA A 92 -2.50 -5.77 7.65
CA ALA A 92 -1.48 -6.10 6.67
C ALA A 92 -2.09 -6.40 5.30
N GLN A 93 -1.34 -6.15 4.24
CA GLN A 93 -1.75 -6.46 2.89
C GLN A 93 -0.70 -7.30 2.17
N SER A 94 -1.16 -8.16 1.27
CA SER A 94 -0.30 -8.91 0.37
C SER A 94 -0.79 -8.79 -1.07
N MET A 95 0.15 -8.60 -2.01
CA MET A 95 -0.20 -8.58 -3.42
C MET A 95 -0.40 -9.98 -3.97
N GLU A 96 -1.42 -10.15 -4.78
CA GLU A 96 -1.63 -11.36 -5.58
C GLU A 96 -1.36 -11.08 -7.05
N LEU A 97 -0.56 -11.94 -7.67
CA LEU A 97 -0.26 -11.85 -9.10
C LEU A 97 -1.13 -12.82 -9.91
N TYR A 98 -1.60 -12.37 -11.06
CA TYR A 98 -2.33 -13.20 -12.00
C TYR A 98 -1.38 -14.24 -12.62
N THR A 99 -1.42 -15.47 -12.14
CA THR A 99 -0.47 -16.54 -12.47
C THR A 99 -0.23 -16.72 -13.97
N PRO A 100 -1.25 -16.68 -14.88
CA PRO A 100 -1.01 -16.82 -16.32
C PRO A 100 -0.23 -15.65 -16.93
N SER A 101 -0.15 -14.49 -16.26
CA SER A 101 0.63 -13.35 -16.75
C SER A 101 2.09 -13.37 -16.30
N ILE A 102 2.43 -14.27 -15.36
CA ILE A 102 3.77 -14.33 -14.79
C ILE A 102 4.77 -14.86 -15.81
N LYS A 103 5.79 -14.05 -16.08
CA LYS A 103 6.99 -14.44 -16.82
C LYS A 103 8.23 -14.15 -15.99
N GLY A 104 9.25 -14.93 -16.19
CA GLY A 104 10.53 -14.81 -15.49
C GLY A 104 11.42 -16.02 -15.71
N SER A 105 12.53 -16.04 -15.02
CA SER A 105 13.48 -17.14 -15.09
C SER A 105 14.19 -17.36 -13.77
N TRP A 106 14.64 -18.58 -13.54
CA TRP A 106 15.49 -18.92 -12.41
C TRP A 106 16.90 -18.39 -12.65
N GLN A 107 17.41 -17.60 -11.73
CA GLN A 107 18.74 -17.02 -11.79
C GLN A 107 19.45 -17.20 -10.44
N PHE A 108 20.79 -17.17 -10.47
CA PHE A 108 21.60 -17.14 -9.27
C PHE A 108 21.93 -15.69 -8.93
N ILE A 109 21.46 -15.20 -7.77
CA ILE A 109 21.71 -13.87 -7.24
C ILE A 109 22.34 -14.05 -5.85
N ASN A 110 23.55 -13.52 -5.67
CA ASN A 110 24.29 -13.62 -4.41
C ASN A 110 24.36 -15.07 -3.86
N GLY A 111 24.60 -16.05 -4.76
CA GLY A 111 24.71 -17.47 -4.40
C GLY A 111 23.39 -18.18 -4.11
N LYS A 112 22.24 -17.50 -4.22
CA LYS A 112 20.91 -18.08 -4.03
C LYS A 112 20.20 -18.22 -5.38
N ARG A 113 19.53 -19.35 -5.60
CA ARG A 113 18.67 -19.57 -6.78
C ARG A 113 17.33 -18.91 -6.52
N LEU A 114 17.01 -17.84 -7.28
CA LEU A 114 15.80 -17.05 -7.16
C LEU A 114 15.07 -17.00 -8.50
N TYR A 115 13.73 -16.97 -8.46
CA TYR A 115 12.90 -16.71 -9.63
C TYR A 115 12.80 -15.20 -9.84
N VAL A 116 13.40 -14.71 -10.93
CA VAL A 116 13.40 -13.28 -11.28
C VAL A 116 12.21 -13.02 -12.18
N TYR A 117 11.27 -12.21 -11.70
CA TYR A 117 10.12 -11.79 -12.49
C TYR A 117 10.52 -10.78 -13.57
N THR A 118 9.93 -10.92 -14.77
CA THR A 118 10.08 -9.95 -15.87
C THR A 118 8.75 -9.33 -16.29
N GLU A 119 7.65 -10.08 -16.17
CA GLU A 119 6.29 -9.62 -16.43
C GLU A 119 5.33 -10.26 -15.43
N ALA A 120 4.32 -9.52 -15.01
CA ALA A 120 3.12 -9.99 -14.32
C ALA A 120 2.06 -8.89 -14.33
N CYS A 121 0.84 -9.25 -13.96
CA CYS A 121 -0.25 -8.32 -13.66
C CYS A 121 -0.77 -8.59 -12.25
N PHE A 122 -1.28 -7.56 -11.57
CA PHE A 122 -2.02 -7.74 -10.33
C PHE A 122 -3.29 -8.57 -10.56
N LEU A 123 -3.58 -9.48 -9.64
CA LEU A 123 -4.85 -10.17 -9.51
C LEU A 123 -5.71 -9.52 -8.42
N GLY A 124 -5.07 -9.10 -7.34
CA GLY A 124 -5.71 -8.52 -6.17
C GLY A 124 -4.71 -8.02 -5.15
N LEU A 125 -5.21 -7.22 -4.22
CA LEU A 125 -4.54 -6.89 -2.96
C LEU A 125 -5.31 -7.58 -1.85
N GLN A 126 -4.70 -8.57 -1.20
CA GLN A 126 -5.32 -9.38 -0.16
C GLN A 126 -5.18 -8.68 1.20
N ILE A 127 -6.31 -8.54 1.90
CA ILE A 127 -6.34 -8.14 3.31
C ILE A 127 -5.96 -9.35 4.13
N LEU A 128 -5.01 -9.20 5.05
CA LEU A 128 -4.52 -10.25 5.93
C LEU A 128 -4.96 -9.99 7.37
N GLY A 129 -5.22 -11.06 8.12
CA GLY A 129 -5.49 -11.01 9.54
C GLY A 129 -4.24 -10.72 10.36
N GLU A 130 -4.42 -10.48 11.67
CA GLU A 130 -3.33 -10.12 12.59
C GLU A 130 -2.27 -11.20 12.72
N ASP A 131 -2.67 -12.46 12.61
CA ASP A 131 -1.78 -13.62 12.74
C ASP A 131 -1.05 -13.99 11.43
N VAL A 132 -1.25 -13.21 10.35
CA VAL A 132 -0.70 -13.50 9.02
C VAL A 132 0.36 -12.50 8.62
N GLU A 133 1.59 -12.96 8.44
CA GLU A 133 2.69 -12.09 7.98
C GLU A 133 2.56 -11.79 6.48
N PRO A 134 2.64 -10.51 6.07
CA PRO A 134 2.64 -10.13 4.67
C PRO A 134 3.93 -10.57 3.97
N CYS A 135 3.87 -10.73 2.65
CA CYS A 135 5.04 -11.08 1.84
C CYS A 135 6.13 -9.99 1.89
N PHE A 136 5.73 -8.74 2.02
CA PHE A 136 6.61 -7.60 2.27
C PHE A 136 6.29 -7.03 3.65
N GLU A 137 7.27 -7.09 4.55
CA GLU A 137 7.15 -6.55 5.90
C GLU A 137 6.71 -5.07 5.84
N GLY A 138 5.80 -4.67 6.74
CA GLY A 138 5.26 -3.32 6.78
C GLY A 138 4.22 -2.98 5.72
N ALA A 139 3.92 -3.86 4.75
CA ALA A 139 2.86 -3.61 3.79
C ALA A 139 1.48 -3.66 4.47
N ALA A 140 0.76 -2.53 4.49
CA ALA A 140 -0.50 -2.39 5.21
C ALA A 140 -1.46 -1.40 4.54
N PHE A 141 -2.73 -1.45 4.96
CA PHE A 141 -3.71 -0.41 4.67
C PHE A 141 -3.65 0.67 5.75
N PHE A 142 -3.57 1.93 5.36
CA PHE A 142 -3.59 3.05 6.29
C PHE A 142 -4.63 4.10 5.90
N SER A 143 -5.07 4.90 6.88
CA SER A 143 -6.11 5.88 6.65
C SER A 143 -5.56 7.13 5.97
N PHE A 144 -6.30 7.66 4.99
CA PHE A 144 -6.02 8.98 4.41
C PHE A 144 -6.00 10.10 5.47
N CYS A 145 -6.77 9.96 6.55
CA CYS A 145 -6.76 10.91 7.67
C CYS A 145 -5.41 10.96 8.40
N ASP A 146 -4.70 9.85 8.47
CA ASP A 146 -3.36 9.83 9.10
C ASP A 146 -2.34 10.52 8.20
N SER A 147 -2.48 10.37 6.88
CA SER A 147 -1.69 11.12 5.89
C SER A 147 -1.98 12.62 5.96
N LEU A 148 -3.25 13.02 6.17
CA LEU A 148 -3.62 14.43 6.36
C LEU A 148 -3.07 15.03 7.65
N LYS A 149 -3.02 14.27 8.75
CA LYS A 149 -2.38 14.74 10.00
C LYS A 149 -0.90 15.03 9.76
N GLY A 150 -0.18 14.12 9.12
CA GLY A 150 1.21 14.32 8.75
C GLY A 150 1.41 15.53 7.83
N LEU A 151 0.50 15.74 6.87
CA LEU A 151 0.52 16.92 5.99
C LEU A 151 0.26 18.21 6.78
N VAL A 152 -0.73 18.22 7.69
CA VAL A 152 -1.04 19.36 8.55
C VAL A 152 0.13 19.68 9.47
N GLU A 153 0.73 18.68 10.12
CA GLU A 153 1.92 18.85 10.96
C GLU A 153 3.11 19.40 10.18
N ASN A 154 3.32 18.95 8.94
CA ASN A 154 4.35 19.48 8.07
C ASN A 154 4.07 20.91 7.62
N MET A 155 2.80 21.23 7.33
CA MET A 155 2.38 22.62 7.02
C MET A 155 2.53 23.54 8.23
N GLU A 156 2.21 23.08 9.45
CA GLU A 156 2.42 23.84 10.67
C GLU A 156 3.90 24.09 10.93
N ARG A 157 4.77 23.08 10.74
CA ARG A 157 6.23 23.27 10.82
C ARG A 157 6.76 24.25 9.78
N PHE A 158 6.25 24.17 8.54
CA PHE A 158 6.60 25.09 7.48
C PHE A 158 6.16 26.52 7.82
N ASN A 159 4.94 26.70 8.32
CA ASN A 159 4.43 28.00 8.73
C ASN A 159 5.27 28.60 9.89
N LEU A 160 5.64 27.79 10.88
CA LEU A 160 6.51 28.20 11.98
C LEU A 160 7.91 28.59 11.49
N GLN A 161 8.45 27.92 10.48
CA GLN A 161 9.71 28.30 9.84
C GLN A 161 9.56 29.59 9.04
N PHE A 162 8.43 29.74 8.35
CA PHE A 162 8.14 30.93 7.55
C PHE A 162 7.93 32.17 8.43
N GLU A 163 7.24 32.03 9.56
CA GLU A 163 7.07 33.10 10.55
C GLU A 163 8.43 33.56 11.13
N LYS A 164 9.32 32.62 11.47
CA LYS A 164 10.68 32.95 11.93
C LYS A 164 11.52 33.64 10.88
N THR A 165 11.31 33.36 9.59
CA THR A 165 12.02 33.99 8.49
C THR A 165 11.38 35.33 8.12
N SER A 166 10.08 35.53 8.37
CA SER A 166 9.35 36.75 8.05
C SER A 166 9.47 37.84 9.12
N GLU A 167 9.97 37.53 10.32
CA GLU A 167 10.43 38.58 11.26
C GLU A 167 11.61 39.39 10.71
N GLU A 168 12.35 38.85 9.73
CA GLU A 168 13.40 39.56 8.99
C GLU A 168 12.91 40.20 7.69
N THR A 169 11.71 39.93 7.20
CA THR A 169 11.18 40.51 5.95
C THR A 169 9.65 40.73 6.08
N GLN A 170 9.25 41.97 6.32
CA GLN A 170 7.83 42.35 6.35
C GLN A 170 7.15 42.16 4.98
N MET A 171 6.57 40.99 4.73
CA MET A 171 5.54 40.77 3.71
C MET A 171 4.41 39.93 4.27
N ILE A 172 3.33 40.61 4.63
CA ILE A 172 2.07 39.99 5.03
C ILE A 172 1.28 39.65 3.76
N VAL A 173 1.14 38.37 3.45
CA VAL A 173 0.17 37.90 2.44
C VAL A 173 -1.06 37.40 3.19
N ASN A 174 -2.11 38.23 3.23
CA ASN A 174 -3.41 37.83 3.78
C ASN A 174 -4.19 37.06 2.72
N TYR A 175 -4.32 35.73 2.87
CA TYR A 175 -5.34 34.96 2.18
C TYR A 175 -6.64 35.00 3.02
N LYS A 176 -7.66 35.70 2.53
CA LYS A 176 -9.03 35.54 2.99
C LYS A 176 -9.64 34.40 2.19
N LEU A 177 -9.98 33.30 2.89
CA LEU A 177 -10.90 32.30 2.38
C LEU A 177 -12.32 32.85 2.54
N SER A 178 -13.00 33.08 1.43
CA SER A 178 -14.43 33.37 1.37
C SER A 178 -15.21 32.09 1.04
#